data_164dfb6b174eedfc364d3008be81a0dd
#
_entry.id   164dfb6b174eedfc364d3008be81a0dd
#
_cell.length_a   1.000
_cell.length_b   1.000
_cell.length_c   1.000
_cell.angle_alpha   90.00
_cell.angle_beta   90.00
_cell.angle_gamma   90.00
#
_symmetry.space_group_name_H-M   'P 1'
#
loop_
_entity.id
_entity.type
_entity.pdbx_description
1 polymer ?
#
loop_
_entity_poly.entity_id
_entity_poly.type
_entity_poly.pdbx_seq_one_letter_code
_entity_poly.pdbx_strand_id
1 'polypeptide(L)'
;VNAVLSDVTRIHSWMWHYLIAAWFQMRWYLLVAAIVYFVGAPLRRASFFIFVSRLLAKGKSLRFNGEIWDVAEVAENRESIEVELWPGERLRVRREFARAGDEGLNRGKKFFLHARFPMMSFFGGLTRLVELRHSRAREARVVTLSTPPERQLDFAMFNVPEGGSLMLRARYLAGVVLPPNGKLKVRARWRLLDRHAWAAGQLRFLEFCGPCRLVVVSRRKLRVSHVPAVDATKKPSRVAERRRVIGFSPSLEFRQVRAARFWRYVFSGRELLDGRFIGAGLMLSEEPVDRTRKVRRPLVRGLWNNLIDAFGY
;
A
#
# COMPACT_ATOMS: atom_id res chain seq x y z
N VAL A 1 -21.32 -32.70 -58.44
CA VAL A 1 -20.25 -32.77 -57.45
C VAL A 1 -19.06 -31.93 -57.92
N ASN A 2 -18.61 -31.97 -59.15
CA ASN A 2 -17.44 -31.23 -59.64
C ASN A 2 -17.63 -29.69 -59.64
N ALA A 3 -18.85 -29.19 -59.92
CA ALA A 3 -19.13 -27.74 -59.86
C ALA A 3 -19.02 -27.13 -58.43
N VAL A 4 -19.49 -27.87 -57.44
CA VAL A 4 -19.40 -27.41 -56.02
C VAL A 4 -17.95 -27.40 -55.53
N LEU A 5 -17.15 -28.37 -55.95
CA LEU A 5 -15.73 -28.41 -55.61
C LEU A 5 -14.94 -27.25 -56.24
N SER A 6 -15.26 -26.88 -57.49
CA SER A 6 -14.61 -25.72 -58.15
C SER A 6 -14.95 -24.38 -57.47
N ASP A 7 -16.19 -24.22 -56.99
CA ASP A 7 -16.59 -23.00 -56.30
C ASP A 7 -15.95 -22.89 -54.91
N VAL A 8 -15.81 -24.00 -54.17
CA VAL A 8 -15.10 -24.02 -52.88
C VAL A 8 -13.62 -23.66 -53.03
N THR A 9 -12.95 -24.18 -54.02
CA THR A 9 -11.54 -23.87 -54.31
C THR A 9 -11.35 -22.41 -54.70
N ARG A 10 -12.30 -21.85 -55.47
CA ARG A 10 -12.31 -20.46 -55.90
C ARG A 10 -12.52 -19.48 -54.73
N ILE A 11 -13.44 -19.77 -53.82
CA ILE A 11 -13.68 -19.00 -52.61
C ILE A 11 -12.46 -19.06 -51.71
N HIS A 12 -11.85 -20.24 -51.54
CA HIS A 12 -10.65 -20.40 -50.72
C HIS A 12 -9.46 -19.61 -51.27
N SER A 13 -9.19 -19.62 -52.56
CA SER A 13 -8.12 -18.86 -53.19
C SER A 13 -8.35 -17.36 -53.07
N TRP A 14 -9.59 -16.88 -53.23
CA TRP A 14 -9.95 -15.48 -53.08
C TRP A 14 -9.76 -15.01 -51.65
N MET A 15 -10.17 -15.80 -50.64
CA MET A 15 -9.96 -15.51 -49.21
C MET A 15 -8.47 -15.39 -48.89
N TRP A 16 -7.64 -16.29 -49.42
CA TRP A 16 -6.19 -16.20 -49.17
C TRP A 16 -5.56 -14.95 -49.78
N HIS A 17 -5.92 -14.55 -50.97
CA HIS A 17 -5.44 -13.29 -51.56
C HIS A 17 -5.87 -12.07 -50.77
N TYR A 18 -7.10 -12.05 -50.25
CA TYR A 18 -7.59 -10.97 -49.45
C TYR A 18 -6.85 -10.89 -48.08
N LEU A 19 -6.64 -12.03 -47.44
CA LEU A 19 -5.90 -12.11 -46.19
C LEU A 19 -4.43 -11.67 -46.35
N ILE A 20 -3.79 -12.07 -47.44
CA ILE A 20 -2.42 -11.67 -47.74
C ILE A 20 -2.36 -10.16 -48.03
N ALA A 21 -3.25 -9.62 -48.79
CA ALA A 21 -3.32 -8.17 -49.07
C ALA A 21 -3.58 -7.36 -47.77
N ALA A 22 -4.52 -7.82 -46.96
CA ALA A 22 -4.79 -7.21 -45.65
C ALA A 22 -3.57 -7.27 -44.71
N TRP A 23 -2.85 -8.41 -44.69
CA TRP A 23 -1.61 -8.55 -43.92
C TRP A 23 -0.53 -7.57 -44.39
N PHE A 24 -0.31 -7.41 -45.69
CA PHE A 24 0.66 -6.47 -46.26
C PHE A 24 0.32 -5.02 -45.92
N GLN A 25 -0.95 -4.68 -45.79
CA GLN A 25 -1.42 -3.36 -45.42
C GLN A 25 -1.31 -3.15 -43.91
N MET A 26 -1.67 -4.15 -43.08
CA MET A 26 -1.64 -4.06 -41.61
C MET A 26 -0.24 -4.13 -41.00
N ARG A 27 0.71 -4.80 -41.62
CA ARG A 27 2.06 -5.01 -41.07
C ARG A 27 2.76 -3.71 -40.68
N TRP A 28 2.57 -2.64 -41.46
CA TRP A 28 3.16 -1.34 -41.17
C TRP A 28 2.53 -0.68 -39.96
N TYR A 29 1.23 -0.76 -39.77
CA TYR A 29 0.53 -0.27 -38.61
C TYR A 29 0.95 -1.04 -37.34
N LEU A 30 1.09 -2.37 -37.48
CA LEU A 30 1.58 -3.19 -36.36
C LEU A 30 3.04 -2.88 -36.02
N LEU A 31 3.89 -2.63 -37.00
CA LEU A 31 5.27 -2.26 -36.79
C LEU A 31 5.37 -0.88 -36.12
N VAL A 32 4.63 0.11 -36.60
CA VAL A 32 4.57 1.44 -35.98
C VAL A 32 4.01 1.33 -34.54
N ALA A 33 2.95 0.59 -34.32
CA ALA A 33 2.39 0.36 -33.01
C ALA A 33 3.42 -0.32 -32.07
N ALA A 34 4.16 -1.30 -32.56
CA ALA A 34 5.22 -1.96 -31.83
C ALA A 34 6.37 -0.97 -31.47
N ILE A 35 6.81 -0.17 -32.43
CA ILE A 35 7.85 0.87 -32.19
C ILE A 35 7.36 1.86 -31.14
N VAL A 36 6.15 2.39 -31.27
CA VAL A 36 5.57 3.33 -30.29
C VAL A 36 5.46 2.68 -28.91
N TYR A 37 5.09 1.42 -28.85
CA TYR A 37 4.98 0.68 -27.59
C TYR A 37 6.34 0.40 -26.96
N PHE A 38 7.31 -0.10 -27.72
CA PHE A 38 8.63 -0.49 -27.20
C PHE A 38 9.56 0.69 -26.98
N VAL A 39 9.51 1.72 -27.82
CA VAL A 39 10.40 2.90 -27.76
C VAL A 39 9.75 4.03 -26.96
N GLY A 40 8.45 4.24 -27.12
CA GLY A 40 7.73 5.35 -26.46
C GLY A 40 7.72 5.26 -24.93
N ALA A 41 7.61 4.06 -24.37
CA ALA A 41 7.64 3.88 -22.93
C ALA A 41 9.00 4.22 -22.29
N PRO A 42 10.15 3.69 -22.78
CA PRO A 42 11.46 4.07 -22.29
C PRO A 42 11.79 5.54 -22.59
N LEU A 43 11.41 6.07 -23.74
CA LEU A 43 11.65 7.48 -24.10
C LEU A 43 10.92 8.43 -23.13
N ARG A 44 9.66 8.19 -22.84
CA ARG A 44 8.88 8.95 -21.83
C ARG A 44 9.54 8.89 -20.45
N ARG A 45 10.03 7.72 -20.03
CA ARG A 45 10.75 7.57 -18.76
C ARG A 45 12.08 8.31 -18.79
N ALA A 46 12.82 8.26 -19.88
CA ALA A 46 14.08 8.98 -20.03
C ALA A 46 13.85 10.49 -19.94
N SER A 47 12.85 11.01 -20.65
CA SER A 47 12.47 12.43 -20.57
C SER A 47 12.08 12.82 -19.15
N PHE A 48 11.22 12.04 -18.50
CA PHE A 48 10.84 12.27 -17.11
C PHE A 48 12.06 12.23 -16.18
N PHE A 49 12.99 11.31 -16.37
CA PHE A 49 14.22 11.26 -15.58
C PHE A 49 15.06 12.52 -15.76
N ILE A 50 15.29 12.98 -16.98
CA ILE A 50 16.13 14.14 -17.27
C ILE A 50 15.54 15.42 -16.69
N PHE A 51 14.26 15.68 -16.95
CA PHE A 51 13.59 16.91 -16.54
C PHE A 51 13.24 16.91 -15.04
N VAL A 52 12.68 15.82 -14.54
CA VAL A 52 12.10 15.77 -13.19
C VAL A 52 13.14 15.42 -12.13
N SER A 53 14.15 14.59 -12.45
CA SER A 53 15.13 14.19 -11.46
C SER A 53 15.97 15.35 -10.91
N ARG A 54 16.27 16.36 -11.75
CA ARG A 54 17.00 17.56 -11.31
C ARG A 54 16.18 18.42 -10.36
N LEU A 55 14.88 18.56 -10.64
CA LEU A 55 13.95 19.31 -9.79
C LEU A 55 13.72 18.61 -8.44
N LEU A 56 13.80 17.28 -8.42
CA LEU A 56 13.51 16.47 -7.24
C LEU A 56 14.75 16.15 -6.39
N ALA A 57 15.96 16.39 -6.89
CA ALA A 57 17.21 16.12 -6.16
C ALA A 57 17.34 16.90 -4.84
N LYS A 58 16.66 18.05 -4.71
CA LYS A 58 16.69 18.94 -3.54
C LYS A 58 15.37 18.89 -2.76
N GLY A 59 14.86 17.68 -2.45
CA GLY A 59 13.64 17.52 -1.65
C GLY A 59 13.77 18.11 -0.25
N LYS A 60 12.78 18.92 0.16
CA LYS A 60 12.68 19.42 1.52
C LYS A 60 12.39 18.26 2.47
N SER A 61 13.08 18.23 3.60
CA SER A 61 12.81 17.25 4.64
C SER A 61 11.50 17.59 5.37
N LEU A 62 10.76 16.56 5.70
CA LEU A 62 9.49 16.67 6.42
C LEU A 62 9.67 16.16 7.83
N ARG A 63 9.44 17.03 8.79
CA ARG A 63 9.39 16.69 10.20
C ARG A 63 7.94 16.75 10.65
N PHE A 64 7.52 15.72 11.34
CA PHE A 64 6.13 15.60 11.82
C PHE A 64 5.98 15.93 13.30
N ASN A 65 7.08 16.26 14.00
CA ASN A 65 7.10 16.63 15.43
C ASN A 65 6.36 15.63 16.33
N GLY A 66 6.53 14.34 16.07
CA GLY A 66 6.01 13.29 16.94
C GLY A 66 7.02 12.93 18.02
N GLU A 67 6.50 12.56 19.18
CA GLU A 67 7.33 12.01 20.25
C GLU A 67 7.88 10.64 19.87
N ILE A 68 9.08 10.33 20.36
CA ILE A 68 9.66 8.98 20.24
C ILE A 68 8.94 8.15 21.30
N TRP A 69 8.20 7.16 20.85
CA TRP A 69 7.57 6.18 21.74
C TRP A 69 8.03 4.79 21.34
N ASP A 70 8.27 3.97 22.34
CA ASP A 70 8.64 2.59 22.11
C ASP A 70 7.38 1.81 21.74
N VAL A 71 7.44 1.16 20.59
CA VAL A 71 6.35 0.30 20.15
C VAL A 71 6.55 -1.04 20.79
N ALA A 72 5.76 -1.36 21.78
CA ALA A 72 5.62 -2.74 22.19
C ALA A 72 5.03 -3.53 21.01
N GLU A 73 5.88 -4.25 20.30
CA GLU A 73 5.47 -5.19 19.28
C GLU A 73 4.83 -6.39 19.97
N VAL A 74 3.53 -6.53 19.80
CA VAL A 74 2.78 -7.52 20.58
C VAL A 74 2.70 -8.88 19.88
N ALA A 75 2.90 -8.96 18.57
CA ALA A 75 2.89 -10.25 17.87
C ALA A 75 3.60 -10.17 16.50
N GLU A 76 4.52 -11.09 16.28
CA GLU A 76 5.22 -11.25 15.02
C GLU A 76 4.42 -12.09 14.01
N ASN A 77 4.40 -11.63 12.76
CA ASN A 77 4.16 -12.34 11.50
C ASN A 77 3.45 -13.71 11.59
N ARG A 78 2.16 -13.70 11.90
CA ARG A 78 1.34 -14.90 11.93
C ARG A 78 0.18 -14.78 10.94
N GLU A 79 -0.21 -15.89 10.34
CA GLU A 79 -1.41 -15.98 9.48
C GLU A 79 -2.71 -15.75 10.28
N SER A 80 -2.62 -15.88 11.60
CA SER A 80 -3.68 -15.57 12.55
C SER A 80 -3.12 -14.85 13.77
N ILE A 81 -3.90 -13.93 14.33
CA ILE A 81 -3.55 -13.22 15.56
C ILE A 81 -4.73 -13.26 16.53
N GLU A 82 -4.43 -13.50 17.78
CA GLU A 82 -5.37 -13.43 18.86
C GLU A 82 -5.34 -12.02 19.48
N VAL A 83 -6.51 -11.41 19.55
CA VAL A 83 -6.68 -10.08 20.10
C VAL A 83 -7.50 -10.17 21.38
N GLU A 84 -6.84 -9.98 22.49
CA GLU A 84 -7.52 -9.90 23.79
C GLU A 84 -8.27 -8.57 23.89
N LEU A 85 -9.54 -8.64 24.26
CA LEU A 85 -10.39 -7.49 24.53
C LEU A 85 -10.70 -7.42 26.00
N TRP A 86 -10.25 -6.36 26.63
CA TRP A 86 -10.57 -6.05 28.04
C TRP A 86 -11.98 -5.45 28.18
N PRO A 87 -12.58 -5.51 29.36
CA PRO A 87 -13.90 -4.94 29.63
C PRO A 87 -14.01 -3.47 29.17
N GLY A 88 -15.01 -3.19 28.36
CA GLY A 88 -15.28 -1.87 27.79
C GLY A 88 -14.49 -1.56 26.50
N GLU A 89 -13.50 -2.35 26.12
CA GLU A 89 -12.83 -2.17 24.84
C GLU A 89 -13.71 -2.54 23.65
N ARG A 90 -13.36 -1.96 22.52
CA ARG A 90 -14.08 -2.14 21.26
C ARG A 90 -13.10 -2.43 20.13
N LEU A 91 -13.26 -3.57 19.47
CA LEU A 91 -12.50 -3.92 18.27
C LEU A 91 -13.34 -3.59 17.02
N ARG A 92 -12.82 -2.75 16.15
CA ARG A 92 -13.33 -2.54 14.80
C ARG A 92 -12.42 -3.23 13.82
N VAL A 93 -12.92 -4.22 13.12
CA VAL A 93 -12.12 -5.04 12.21
C VAL A 93 -12.84 -5.23 10.89
N ARG A 94 -12.09 -5.42 9.80
CA ARG A 94 -12.65 -5.79 8.51
C ARG A 94 -13.37 -7.13 8.64
N ARG A 95 -14.58 -7.21 8.09
CA ARG A 95 -15.41 -8.43 8.15
C ARG A 95 -14.69 -9.68 7.63
N GLU A 96 -13.82 -9.51 6.64
CA GLU A 96 -13.07 -10.62 6.03
C GLU A 96 -12.07 -11.30 6.98
N PHE A 97 -11.63 -10.63 8.04
CA PHE A 97 -10.65 -11.13 9.00
C PHE A 97 -11.26 -11.63 10.32
N ALA A 98 -12.46 -11.23 10.66
CA ALA A 98 -13.14 -11.67 11.88
C ALA A 98 -13.68 -13.09 11.69
N ARG A 99 -12.94 -14.11 12.14
CA ARG A 99 -13.30 -15.51 11.96
C ARG A 99 -13.98 -16.11 13.19
N ALA A 100 -13.36 -16.00 14.33
CA ALA A 100 -13.83 -16.56 15.59
C ALA A 100 -13.74 -15.52 16.70
N GLY A 101 -14.54 -15.70 17.73
CA GLY A 101 -14.51 -14.88 18.94
C GLY A 101 -15.39 -15.52 19.99
N ASP A 102 -15.04 -15.32 21.23
CA ASP A 102 -15.74 -15.85 22.39
C ASP A 102 -17.22 -15.48 22.40
N GLU A 103 -18.01 -16.37 22.98
CA GLU A 103 -19.42 -16.08 23.26
C GLU A 103 -19.55 -14.88 24.21
N GLY A 104 -20.59 -14.05 24.00
CA GLY A 104 -20.85 -12.86 24.83
C GLY A 104 -20.25 -11.57 24.29
N LEU A 105 -19.61 -11.58 23.11
CA LEU A 105 -19.21 -10.36 22.42
C LEU A 105 -20.40 -9.78 21.62
N ASN A 106 -20.76 -8.54 21.93
CA ASN A 106 -21.78 -7.82 21.16
C ASN A 106 -21.23 -7.45 19.79
N ARG A 107 -21.87 -7.95 18.72
CA ARG A 107 -21.50 -7.69 17.33
C ARG A 107 -22.33 -6.58 16.74
N GLY A 108 -21.69 -5.48 16.36
CA GLY A 108 -22.27 -4.37 15.61
C GLY A 108 -21.72 -4.27 14.20
N LYS A 109 -22.45 -3.61 13.30
CA LYS A 109 -21.97 -3.29 11.95
C LYS A 109 -21.60 -1.81 11.90
N LYS A 110 -20.45 -1.49 11.32
CA LYS A 110 -20.00 -0.12 11.05
C LYS A 110 -19.63 0.01 9.58
N PHE A 111 -20.18 1.02 8.91
CA PHE A 111 -19.85 1.25 7.49
C PHE A 111 -18.51 1.94 7.31
N PHE A 112 -18.12 2.83 8.21
CA PHE A 112 -16.87 3.57 8.12
C PHE A 112 -16.07 3.45 9.40
N LEU A 113 -14.75 3.37 9.28
CA LEU A 113 -13.84 3.38 10.42
C LEU A 113 -13.93 4.73 11.17
N HIS A 114 -13.97 5.82 10.40
CA HIS A 114 -14.01 7.18 10.92
C HIS A 114 -14.96 8.05 10.10
N ALA A 115 -15.97 8.67 10.73
CA ALA A 115 -17.01 9.44 10.03
C ALA A 115 -16.47 10.69 9.34
N ARG A 116 -15.44 11.35 9.91
CA ARG A 116 -14.81 12.54 9.32
C ARG A 116 -14.01 12.26 8.04
N PHE A 117 -13.59 11.01 7.81
CA PHE A 117 -12.81 10.60 6.66
C PHE A 117 -13.45 9.40 5.94
N PRO A 118 -14.64 9.54 5.34
CA PRO A 118 -15.35 8.43 4.69
C PRO A 118 -14.55 7.89 3.50
N MET A 119 -13.87 8.77 2.75
CA MET A 119 -13.01 8.38 1.62
C MET A 119 -11.84 7.50 2.05
N MET A 120 -11.28 7.73 3.25
CA MET A 120 -10.28 6.85 3.82
C MET A 120 -10.81 5.43 3.99
N SER A 121 -12.01 5.32 4.52
CA SER A 121 -12.63 4.01 4.73
C SER A 121 -12.96 3.32 3.41
N PHE A 122 -13.43 4.07 2.42
CA PHE A 122 -13.75 3.53 1.10
C PHE A 122 -12.51 3.03 0.37
N PHE A 123 -11.51 3.88 0.14
CA PHE A 123 -10.29 3.52 -0.60
C PHE A 123 -9.34 2.60 0.18
N GLY A 124 -9.34 2.68 1.51
CA GLY A 124 -8.59 1.77 2.37
C GLY A 124 -9.23 0.39 2.51
N GLY A 125 -10.42 0.16 1.93
CA GLY A 125 -11.17 -1.09 2.12
C GLY A 125 -11.69 -1.27 3.55
N LEU A 126 -11.83 -0.17 4.31
CA LEU A 126 -12.32 -0.13 5.69
C LEU A 126 -13.83 0.15 5.74
N THR A 127 -14.55 -0.38 4.75
CA THR A 127 -16.00 -0.39 4.67
C THR A 127 -16.52 -1.74 5.17
N ARG A 128 -17.73 -1.77 5.72
CA ARG A 128 -18.36 -2.99 6.27
C ARG A 128 -17.54 -3.61 7.39
N LEU A 129 -17.18 -2.78 8.37
CA LEU A 129 -16.47 -3.24 9.56
C LEU A 129 -17.42 -3.96 10.51
N VAL A 130 -16.87 -4.96 11.20
CA VAL A 130 -17.52 -5.57 12.36
C VAL A 130 -16.98 -4.86 13.59
N GLU A 131 -17.87 -4.33 14.41
CA GLU A 131 -17.53 -3.79 15.73
C GLU A 131 -17.86 -4.86 16.77
N LEU A 132 -16.85 -5.36 17.44
CA LEU A 132 -16.96 -6.28 18.56
C LEU A 132 -16.78 -5.47 19.84
N ARG A 133 -17.74 -5.54 20.73
CA ARG A 133 -17.70 -4.86 22.02
C ARG A 133 -17.70 -5.89 23.12
N HIS A 134 -16.74 -5.73 24.01
CA HIS A 134 -16.75 -6.49 25.23
C HIS A 134 -17.67 -5.79 26.24
N SER A 135 -18.81 -6.41 26.57
CA SER A 135 -19.68 -5.92 27.63
C SER A 135 -19.27 -6.54 28.97
N ARG A 136 -19.52 -5.98 30.01
CA ARG A 136 -19.56 -6.22 31.47
C ARG A 136 -18.91 -7.46 32.12
N ALA A 137 -18.33 -8.44 31.41
CA ALA A 137 -17.60 -9.52 32.08
C ALA A 137 -16.28 -9.00 32.67
N ARG A 138 -15.82 -9.56 33.76
CA ARG A 138 -14.56 -9.17 34.41
C ARG A 138 -13.32 -9.74 33.72
N GLU A 139 -13.49 -10.76 32.91
CA GLU A 139 -12.42 -11.48 32.23
C GLU A 139 -12.20 -10.95 30.81
N ALA A 140 -10.96 -10.99 30.34
CA ALA A 140 -10.64 -10.67 28.96
C ALA A 140 -11.28 -11.69 28.01
N ARG A 141 -11.72 -11.26 26.83
CA ARG A 141 -12.25 -12.11 25.76
C ARG A 141 -11.30 -12.13 24.58
N VAL A 142 -11.14 -13.29 23.98
CA VAL A 142 -10.23 -13.46 22.85
C VAL A 142 -11.00 -13.43 21.54
N VAL A 143 -10.46 -12.69 20.58
CA VAL A 143 -10.94 -12.63 19.21
C VAL A 143 -9.83 -13.07 18.28
N THR A 144 -10.04 -14.14 17.54
CA THR A 144 -9.09 -14.63 16.56
C THR A 144 -9.35 -13.96 15.21
N LEU A 145 -8.35 -13.23 14.73
CA LEU A 145 -8.32 -12.67 13.40
C LEU A 145 -7.45 -13.56 12.53
N SER A 146 -7.98 -13.99 11.40
CA SER A 146 -7.24 -14.84 10.47
C SER A 146 -7.51 -14.48 9.02
N THR A 147 -6.61 -14.88 8.15
CA THR A 147 -6.74 -14.67 6.72
C THR A 147 -7.77 -15.61 6.11
N PRO A 148 -8.44 -15.22 5.03
CA PRO A 148 -9.13 -16.16 4.15
C PRO A 148 -8.12 -17.18 3.60
N PRO A 149 -8.48 -18.47 3.48
CA PRO A 149 -7.55 -19.53 3.06
C PRO A 149 -6.92 -19.29 1.69
N GLU A 150 -7.56 -18.49 0.86
CA GLU A 150 -7.09 -18.12 -0.49
C GLU A 150 -5.99 -17.05 -0.49
N ARG A 151 -5.72 -16.40 0.64
CA ARG A 151 -4.79 -15.28 0.76
C ARG A 151 -3.84 -15.50 1.94
N GLN A 152 -2.58 -15.68 1.63
CA GLN A 152 -1.53 -15.66 2.66
C GLN A 152 -1.26 -14.19 3.02
N LEU A 153 -1.68 -13.78 4.20
CA LEU A 153 -1.46 -12.43 4.73
C LEU A 153 -0.90 -12.57 6.13
N ASP A 154 0.06 -11.72 6.47
CA ASP A 154 0.66 -11.66 7.79
C ASP A 154 0.03 -10.53 8.61
N PHE A 155 -0.29 -10.83 9.86
CA PHE A 155 -0.77 -9.85 10.83
C PHE A 155 0.31 -9.44 11.80
N ALA A 156 0.25 -8.18 12.23
CA ALA A 156 0.99 -7.68 13.37
C ALA A 156 0.13 -6.67 14.14
N MET A 157 0.30 -6.63 15.45
CA MET A 157 -0.41 -5.69 16.31
C MET A 157 0.58 -4.71 16.95
N PHE A 158 0.22 -3.42 16.90
CA PHE A 158 1.02 -2.32 17.43
C PHE A 158 0.21 -1.57 18.48
N ASN A 159 0.77 -1.46 19.67
CA ASN A 159 0.19 -0.64 20.73
C ASN A 159 0.68 0.81 20.59
N VAL A 160 -0.26 1.73 20.36
CA VAL A 160 0.00 3.17 20.28
C VAL A 160 -0.42 3.79 21.60
N PRO A 161 0.52 4.23 22.45
CA PRO A 161 0.22 4.80 23.75
C PRO A 161 -0.47 6.15 23.63
N GLU A 162 -0.93 6.68 24.74
CA GLU A 162 -1.45 8.04 24.81
C GLU A 162 -0.34 9.04 24.47
N GLY A 163 -0.65 10.04 23.63
CA GLY A 163 0.36 10.95 23.08
C GLY A 163 1.14 10.41 21.90
N GLY A 164 1.22 9.09 21.75
CA GLY A 164 1.87 8.44 20.61
C GLY A 164 1.04 8.52 19.33
N SER A 165 1.70 8.36 18.19
CA SER A 165 1.00 8.24 16.91
C SER A 165 1.83 7.45 15.88
N LEU A 166 1.12 6.81 14.95
CA LEU A 166 1.72 6.03 13.87
C LEU A 166 1.19 6.49 12.52
N MET A 167 2.08 6.81 11.61
CA MET A 167 1.73 7.04 10.21
C MET A 167 1.56 5.72 9.50
N LEU A 168 0.36 5.45 8.98
CA LEU A 168 0.02 4.20 8.34
C LEU A 168 -0.80 4.43 7.08
N ARG A 169 -0.60 3.62 6.06
CA ARG A 169 -1.50 3.57 4.91
C ARG A 169 -2.74 2.77 5.27
N ALA A 170 -3.91 3.36 5.05
CA ALA A 170 -5.20 2.78 5.45
C ALA A 170 -5.46 1.37 4.92
N ARG A 171 -4.95 1.04 3.73
CA ARG A 171 -5.13 -0.28 3.11
C ARG A 171 -4.50 -1.44 3.89
N TYR A 172 -3.46 -1.15 4.69
CA TYR A 172 -2.80 -2.15 5.52
C TYR A 172 -3.42 -2.29 6.91
N LEU A 173 -4.42 -1.47 7.24
CA LEU A 173 -5.13 -1.57 8.50
C LEU A 173 -6.17 -2.68 8.42
N ALA A 174 -6.02 -3.72 9.23
CA ALA A 174 -7.00 -4.80 9.38
C ALA A 174 -8.07 -4.44 10.40
N GLY A 175 -7.64 -3.84 11.53
CA GLY A 175 -8.54 -3.47 12.61
C GLY A 175 -7.91 -2.51 13.60
N VAL A 176 -8.75 -2.01 14.50
CA VAL A 176 -8.34 -1.10 15.59
C VAL A 176 -9.07 -1.48 16.86
N VAL A 177 -8.32 -1.69 17.94
CA VAL A 177 -8.87 -1.82 19.30
C VAL A 177 -8.84 -0.45 19.95
N LEU A 178 -9.99 -0.04 20.45
CA LEU A 178 -10.18 1.23 21.13
C LEU A 178 -10.41 1.00 22.63
N PRO A 179 -9.82 1.81 23.50
CA PRO A 179 -10.05 1.73 24.94
C PRO A 179 -11.52 2.05 25.28
N PRO A 180 -11.94 1.77 26.50
CA PRO A 180 -13.27 2.13 27.00
C PRO A 180 -13.56 3.60 26.72
N ASN A 181 -14.71 3.89 26.12
CA ASN A 181 -15.12 5.26 25.72
C ASN A 181 -14.16 6.03 24.80
N GLY A 182 -13.04 5.42 24.38
CA GLY A 182 -12.09 6.00 23.45
C GLY A 182 -12.69 6.24 22.07
N LYS A 183 -12.30 7.33 21.42
CA LYS A 183 -12.62 7.63 20.02
C LYS A 183 -11.33 7.53 19.21
N LEU A 184 -11.42 6.85 18.07
CA LEU A 184 -10.29 6.82 17.13
C LEU A 184 -9.97 8.25 16.67
N LYS A 185 -8.76 8.70 16.95
CA LYS A 185 -8.25 9.99 16.47
C LYS A 185 -7.38 9.75 15.25
N VAL A 186 -7.82 10.25 14.08
CA VAL A 186 -7.05 10.19 12.83
C VAL A 186 -6.78 11.61 12.35
N ARG A 187 -5.55 11.92 12.05
CA ARG A 187 -5.12 13.19 11.46
C ARG A 187 -4.65 12.98 10.03
N ALA A 188 -5.08 13.85 9.13
CA ALA A 188 -4.61 13.85 7.76
C ALA A 188 -3.53 14.92 7.59
N ARG A 189 -2.32 14.51 7.22
CA ARG A 189 -1.19 15.42 6.96
C ARG A 189 -1.09 15.63 5.45
N TRP A 190 -1.65 16.74 4.96
CA TRP A 190 -1.66 17.09 3.55
C TRP A 190 -0.37 17.72 3.08
N ARG A 191 0.01 17.44 1.83
CA ARG A 191 1.21 17.94 1.16
C ARG A 191 0.90 18.48 -0.23
N LEU A 192 -0.24 19.10 -0.40
CA LEU A 192 -0.73 19.57 -1.71
C LEU A 192 0.17 20.65 -2.33
N LEU A 193 0.84 21.47 -1.49
CA LEU A 193 1.75 22.53 -1.94
C LEU A 193 3.18 22.03 -2.20
N ASP A 194 3.47 20.79 -1.93
CA ASP A 194 4.80 20.22 -2.12
C ASP A 194 4.90 19.51 -3.48
N ARG A 195 5.63 20.14 -4.42
CA ARG A 195 5.88 19.56 -5.75
C ARG A 195 6.54 18.18 -5.71
N HIS A 196 7.32 17.89 -4.66
CA HIS A 196 7.91 16.56 -4.46
C HIS A 196 6.85 15.52 -4.10
N ALA A 197 5.82 15.93 -3.36
CA ALA A 197 4.69 15.06 -3.05
C ALA A 197 3.91 14.67 -4.31
N TRP A 198 3.71 15.61 -5.23
CA TRP A 198 3.09 15.35 -6.53
C TRP A 198 3.94 14.41 -7.39
N ALA A 199 5.22 14.69 -7.53
CA ALA A 199 6.12 13.86 -8.32
C ALA A 199 6.29 12.44 -7.75
N ALA A 200 6.22 12.29 -6.44
CA ALA A 200 6.23 10.99 -5.78
C ALA A 200 4.85 10.34 -5.75
N GLY A 201 3.78 11.05 -6.08
CA GLY A 201 2.43 10.57 -5.88
C GLY A 201 2.16 10.21 -4.42
N GLN A 202 2.48 11.12 -3.49
CA GLN A 202 2.27 10.93 -2.05
C GLN A 202 1.82 12.25 -1.42
N LEU A 203 0.57 12.58 -1.66
CA LEU A 203 -0.02 13.87 -1.32
C LEU A 203 -0.50 13.97 0.12
N ARG A 204 -0.67 12.83 0.80
CA ARG A 204 -1.19 12.78 2.15
C ARG A 204 -0.63 11.61 2.94
N PHE A 205 -0.40 11.83 4.23
CA PHE A 205 -0.18 10.80 5.23
C PHE A 205 -1.36 10.73 6.19
N LEU A 206 -1.70 9.53 6.63
CA LEU A 206 -2.68 9.31 7.70
C LEU A 206 -1.95 8.96 8.98
N GLU A 207 -2.18 9.77 10.00
CA GLU A 207 -1.61 9.64 11.34
C GLU A 207 -2.70 9.11 12.26
N PHE A 208 -2.48 7.93 12.83
CA PHE A 208 -3.34 7.31 13.82
C PHE A 208 -2.80 7.62 15.20
N CYS A 209 -3.58 8.36 16.00
CA CYS A 209 -3.17 8.80 17.32
C CYS A 209 -3.73 7.87 18.39
N GLY A 210 -2.90 7.55 19.39
CA GLY A 210 -3.29 6.76 20.56
C GLY A 210 -4.20 7.51 21.56
N PRO A 211 -4.65 6.82 22.60
CA PRO A 211 -4.38 5.41 22.88
C PRO A 211 -5.22 4.47 22.01
N CYS A 212 -4.59 3.51 21.34
CA CYS A 212 -5.26 2.46 20.58
C CYS A 212 -4.27 1.32 20.23
N ARG A 213 -4.80 0.13 19.95
CA ARG A 213 -4.00 -0.96 19.36
C ARG A 213 -4.38 -1.11 17.89
N LEU A 214 -3.41 -1.02 17.00
CA LEU A 214 -3.60 -1.12 15.56
C LEU A 214 -3.24 -2.52 15.08
N VAL A 215 -4.18 -3.20 14.44
CA VAL A 215 -3.91 -4.47 13.77
C VAL A 215 -3.61 -4.18 12.31
N VAL A 216 -2.38 -4.47 11.91
CA VAL A 216 -1.86 -4.23 10.56
C VAL A 216 -1.81 -5.56 9.82
N VAL A 217 -2.18 -5.54 8.55
CA VAL A 217 -2.13 -6.70 7.66
C VAL A 217 -1.22 -6.41 6.48
N SER A 218 -0.37 -7.36 6.13
CA SER A 218 0.50 -7.28 4.96
C SER A 218 0.33 -8.50 4.08
N ARG A 219 0.52 -8.34 2.77
CA ARG A 219 0.55 -9.46 1.81
C ARG A 219 1.88 -10.21 1.80
N ARG A 220 2.83 -9.73 2.56
CA ARG A 220 4.19 -10.24 2.64
C ARG A 220 4.63 -10.10 4.08
N LYS A 221 5.67 -10.83 4.43
CA LYS A 221 6.25 -10.75 5.76
C LYS A 221 6.49 -9.29 6.14
N LEU A 222 5.90 -8.89 7.25
CA LEU A 222 6.06 -7.56 7.80
C LEU A 222 7.44 -7.47 8.47
N ARG A 223 8.20 -6.48 8.11
CA ARG A 223 9.48 -6.17 8.74
C ARG A 223 9.36 -4.90 9.54
N VAL A 224 9.49 -5.03 10.83
CA VAL A 224 9.64 -3.92 11.76
C VAL A 224 11.10 -3.54 11.84
N SER A 225 11.41 -2.27 11.72
CA SER A 225 12.78 -1.77 11.73
C SER A 225 12.87 -0.56 12.63
N HIS A 226 13.57 -0.73 13.74
CA HIS A 226 13.94 0.38 14.60
C HIS A 226 15.11 1.13 13.97
N VAL A 227 14.96 2.43 13.82
CA VAL A 227 16.07 3.33 13.48
C VAL A 227 16.58 3.86 14.80
N PRO A 228 17.77 3.43 15.26
CA PRO A 228 18.26 3.77 16.59
C PRO A 228 18.56 5.27 16.69
N ALA A 229 18.42 5.81 17.89
CA ALA A 229 18.99 7.10 18.23
C ALA A 229 20.52 6.89 18.35
N VAL A 230 21.28 7.32 17.37
CA VAL A 230 22.75 7.30 17.41
C VAL A 230 23.27 8.70 17.65
N ASP A 231 24.45 8.78 18.30
CA ASP A 231 25.16 10.00 18.68
C ASP A 231 25.05 11.17 17.72
N ALA A 232 25.06 12.37 18.25
CA ALA A 232 24.78 13.66 17.61
C ALA A 232 25.54 13.92 16.28
N THR A 233 26.62 13.18 16.00
CA THR A 233 27.49 13.39 14.83
C THR A 233 27.01 12.72 13.54
N LYS A 234 26.28 11.58 13.62
CA LYS A 234 25.73 10.92 12.42
C LYS A 234 24.27 10.56 12.65
N LYS A 235 23.35 11.34 12.10
CA LYS A 235 21.92 10.99 12.11
C LYS A 235 21.71 9.68 11.35
N PRO A 236 21.29 8.61 12.02
CA PRO A 236 21.04 7.35 11.33
C PRO A 236 19.96 7.57 10.28
N SER A 237 20.19 7.02 9.12
CA SER A 237 19.22 7.14 8.03
C SER A 237 19.00 5.80 7.36
N ARG A 238 17.74 5.52 7.06
CA ARG A 238 17.35 4.31 6.34
C ARG A 238 16.64 4.68 5.05
N VAL A 239 17.04 4.05 3.98
CA VAL A 239 16.41 4.21 2.68
C VAL A 239 15.56 2.97 2.40
N ALA A 240 14.30 3.19 2.08
CA ALA A 240 13.37 2.14 1.75
C ALA A 240 12.59 2.46 0.47
N GLU A 241 12.33 1.43 -0.32
CA GLU A 241 11.47 1.52 -1.49
C GLU A 241 10.07 1.96 -1.05
N ARG A 242 9.62 3.10 -1.56
CA ARG A 242 8.38 3.74 -1.11
C ARG A 242 7.16 2.81 -1.08
N ARG A 243 7.02 1.94 -2.08
CA ARG A 243 5.89 1.00 -2.15
C ARG A 243 5.88 -0.04 -1.05
N ARG A 244 7.03 -0.32 -0.47
CA ARG A 244 7.18 -1.31 0.60
C ARG A 244 6.92 -0.73 1.97
N VAL A 245 7.01 0.60 2.12
CA VAL A 245 6.75 1.25 3.40
C VAL A 245 5.25 1.22 3.66
N ILE A 246 4.88 0.54 4.73
CA ILE A 246 3.51 0.41 5.23
C ILE A 246 3.19 1.58 6.16
N GLY A 247 4.14 1.89 7.05
CA GLY A 247 3.99 2.94 8.03
C GLY A 247 5.32 3.33 8.68
N PHE A 248 5.31 4.38 9.47
CA PHE A 248 6.46 4.85 10.23
C PHE A 248 6.02 5.77 11.38
N SER A 249 6.86 5.89 12.40
CA SER A 249 6.61 6.83 13.51
C SER A 249 6.84 8.27 13.05
N PRO A 250 6.03 9.25 13.51
CA PRO A 250 6.19 10.65 13.15
C PRO A 250 7.44 11.32 13.73
N SER A 251 8.18 10.64 14.61
CA SER A 251 9.51 11.05 15.08
C SER A 251 10.57 10.99 13.97
N LEU A 252 10.34 10.18 12.92
CA LEU A 252 11.24 10.09 11.77
C LEU A 252 11.02 11.25 10.81
N GLU A 253 12.10 11.91 10.44
CA GLU A 253 12.14 12.87 9.36
C GLU A 253 12.10 12.13 8.02
N PHE A 254 11.11 12.44 7.19
CA PHE A 254 10.97 11.84 5.87
C PHE A 254 11.53 12.74 4.79
N ARG A 255 12.41 12.20 3.95
CA ARG A 255 12.95 12.88 2.76
C ARG A 255 12.90 11.96 1.55
N GLN A 256 12.54 12.50 0.42
CA GLN A 256 12.63 11.77 -0.83
C GLN A 256 14.04 11.84 -1.38
N VAL A 257 14.57 10.69 -1.81
CA VAL A 257 15.90 10.57 -2.42
C VAL A 257 15.81 9.83 -3.74
N ARG A 258 16.71 10.14 -4.64
CA ARG A 258 16.79 9.44 -5.91
C ARG A 258 17.29 8.01 -5.70
N ALA A 259 16.49 7.04 -6.08
CA ALA A 259 16.75 5.62 -5.85
C ALA A 259 17.50 4.95 -6.99
N ALA A 260 17.12 5.25 -8.22
CA ALA A 260 17.57 4.50 -9.37
C ALA A 260 18.58 5.29 -10.21
N ARG A 261 19.57 4.57 -10.73
CA ARG A 261 20.41 5.06 -11.84
C ARG A 261 19.56 5.11 -13.11
N PHE A 262 19.89 5.98 -14.07
CA PHE A 262 19.17 6.20 -15.32
C PHE A 262 18.70 4.90 -15.98
N TRP A 263 19.62 3.99 -16.30
CA TRP A 263 19.32 2.75 -16.99
C TRP A 263 18.38 1.81 -16.22
N ARG A 264 18.53 1.74 -14.90
CA ARG A 264 17.65 0.95 -14.05
C ARG A 264 16.22 1.52 -14.00
N TYR A 265 16.08 2.84 -14.00
CA TYR A 265 14.78 3.48 -14.04
C TYR A 265 14.09 3.27 -15.39
N VAL A 266 14.81 3.52 -16.49
CA VAL A 266 14.24 3.46 -17.85
C VAL A 266 13.82 2.04 -18.21
N PHE A 267 14.68 1.03 -18.00
CA PHE A 267 14.46 -0.33 -18.48
C PHE A 267 13.91 -1.30 -17.43
N SER A 268 14.22 -1.16 -16.15
CA SER A 268 13.78 -2.12 -15.13
C SER A 268 12.45 -1.79 -14.46
N GLY A 269 11.84 -0.63 -14.78
CA GLY A 269 10.56 -0.21 -14.21
C GLY A 269 10.60 0.10 -12.70
N ARG A 270 11.80 0.32 -12.13
CA ARG A 270 11.95 0.75 -10.74
C ARG A 270 11.42 2.17 -10.56
N GLU A 271 11.01 2.49 -9.35
CA GLU A 271 10.64 3.86 -9.00
C GLU A 271 11.86 4.78 -9.03
N LEU A 272 11.64 6.04 -9.42
CA LEU A 272 12.69 7.04 -9.45
C LEU A 272 13.11 7.50 -8.07
N LEU A 273 12.16 7.53 -7.14
CA LEU A 273 12.30 8.08 -5.81
C LEU A 273 12.04 7.03 -4.74
N ASP A 274 12.92 6.96 -3.76
CA ASP A 274 12.77 6.19 -2.54
C ASP A 274 12.56 7.12 -1.34
N GLY A 275 12.03 6.58 -0.26
CA GLY A 275 11.90 7.28 1.00
C GLY A 275 13.16 7.12 1.84
N ARG A 276 13.79 8.22 2.25
CA ARG A 276 14.83 8.25 3.26
C ARG A 276 14.21 8.69 4.58
N PHE A 277 14.37 7.86 5.59
CA PHE A 277 13.90 8.09 6.95
C PHE A 277 15.11 8.41 7.82
N ILE A 278 15.08 9.54 8.53
CA ILE A 278 16.21 10.06 9.30
C ILE A 278 15.73 10.31 10.73
N GLY A 279 16.52 9.92 11.72
CA GLY A 279 16.19 10.10 13.13
C GLY A 279 15.92 8.78 13.84
N ALA A 280 15.44 8.85 15.10
CA ALA A 280 15.08 7.69 15.89
C ALA A 280 13.58 7.39 15.74
N GLY A 281 13.23 6.14 15.58
CA GLY A 281 11.84 5.72 15.48
C GLY A 281 11.63 4.39 14.78
N LEU A 282 10.36 4.07 14.56
CA LEU A 282 9.90 2.83 13.96
C LEU A 282 9.59 3.00 12.47
N MET A 283 9.99 2.04 11.67
CA MET A 283 9.60 1.92 10.27
C MET A 283 9.04 0.54 9.99
N LEU A 284 7.84 0.49 9.43
CA LEU A 284 7.15 -0.70 9.00
C LEU A 284 7.29 -0.87 7.49
N SER A 285 7.77 -2.02 7.04
CA SER A 285 7.95 -2.29 5.61
C SER A 285 7.64 -3.74 5.27
N GLU A 286 7.20 -3.97 4.04
CA GLU A 286 7.09 -5.32 3.49
C GLU A 286 8.46 -5.86 3.10
N GLU A 287 8.69 -7.16 3.33
CA GLU A 287 9.91 -7.84 2.89
C GLU A 287 10.02 -7.84 1.35
N PRO A 288 11.25 -7.69 0.80
CA PRO A 288 11.46 -7.73 -0.63
C PRO A 288 11.02 -9.07 -1.22
N VAL A 289 10.25 -9.05 -2.29
CA VAL A 289 9.98 -10.27 -3.08
C VAL A 289 11.22 -10.66 -3.84
N ASP A 290 11.59 -11.91 -3.75
CA ASP A 290 12.47 -12.52 -4.73
C ASP A 290 11.84 -12.38 -6.12
N ARG A 291 12.58 -11.82 -7.06
CA ARG A 291 12.11 -11.27 -8.34
C ARG A 291 11.66 -12.30 -9.37
N THR A 292 11.54 -13.56 -9.01
CA THR A 292 11.22 -14.64 -9.94
C THR A 292 9.77 -14.66 -10.42
N ARG A 293 8.83 -14.00 -9.74
CA ARG A 293 7.42 -13.89 -10.19
C ARG A 293 7.08 -12.49 -10.71
N LYS A 294 7.27 -12.26 -11.99
CA LYS A 294 6.70 -11.09 -12.71
C LYS A 294 5.19 -11.26 -12.86
N VAL A 295 4.40 -10.73 -11.96
CA VAL A 295 2.97 -10.58 -12.17
C VAL A 295 2.73 -9.38 -13.08
N ARG A 296 2.35 -9.61 -14.33
CA ARG A 296 1.88 -8.54 -15.25
C ARG A 296 0.60 -7.93 -14.68
N ARG A 297 0.66 -6.69 -14.25
CA ARG A 297 -0.53 -5.93 -13.82
C ARG A 297 -1.12 -5.21 -15.03
N PRO A 298 -2.44 -5.25 -15.27
CA PRO A 298 -3.07 -4.47 -16.33
C PRO A 298 -2.88 -2.96 -16.09
N LEU A 299 -2.59 -2.21 -17.16
CA LEU A 299 -2.24 -0.78 -17.13
C LEU A 299 -3.25 0.11 -16.40
N VAL A 300 -4.54 -0.11 -16.63
CA VAL A 300 -5.63 0.68 -16.02
C VAL A 300 -5.67 0.50 -14.50
N ARG A 301 -5.49 -0.74 -14.02
CA ARG A 301 -5.44 -1.03 -12.58
C ARG A 301 -4.21 -0.41 -11.90
N GLY A 302 -3.13 -0.21 -12.65
CA GLY A 302 -1.93 0.46 -12.19
C GLY A 302 -2.12 1.96 -11.92
N LEU A 303 -2.82 2.67 -12.80
CA LEU A 303 -3.10 4.11 -12.65
C LEU A 303 -4.01 4.39 -11.46
N TRP A 304 -5.08 3.59 -11.31
CA TRP A 304 -6.01 3.72 -10.18
C TRP A 304 -5.33 3.46 -8.84
N ASN A 305 -4.53 2.40 -8.75
CA ASN A 305 -3.77 2.11 -7.54
C ASN A 305 -2.75 3.21 -7.21
N ASN A 306 -2.09 3.80 -8.20
CA ASN A 306 -1.17 4.91 -7.98
C ASN A 306 -1.87 6.16 -7.44
N LEU A 307 -3.09 6.43 -7.91
CA LEU A 307 -3.91 7.53 -7.41
C LEU A 307 -4.33 7.29 -5.96
N ILE A 308 -4.80 6.09 -5.65
CA ILE A 308 -5.16 5.69 -4.27
C ILE A 308 -3.95 5.80 -3.34
N ASP A 309 -2.79 5.31 -3.77
CA ASP A 309 -1.54 5.41 -3.01
C ASP A 309 -1.09 6.88 -2.78
N ALA A 310 -1.38 7.79 -3.73
CA ALA A 310 -1.05 9.20 -3.60
C ALA A 310 -1.79 9.88 -2.45
N PHE A 311 -3.01 9.42 -2.18
CA PHE A 311 -3.83 9.95 -1.09
C PHE A 311 -3.62 9.18 0.24
N GLY A 312 -2.64 8.27 0.31
CA GLY A 312 -2.29 7.54 1.54
C GLY A 312 -3.29 6.43 1.91
N TYR A 313 -4.00 5.90 0.92
CA TYR A 313 -4.97 4.83 1.10
C TYR A 313 -4.41 3.44 0.82
#